data_836989ccd50b1ea2211430f401bf98f7
#
_entry.id   836989ccd50b1ea2211430f401bf98f7
#
_cell.length_a   1.000
_cell.length_b   1.000
_cell.length_c   1.000
_cell.angle_alpha   90.00
_cell.angle_beta   90.00
_cell.angle_gamma   90.00
#
_symmetry.space_group_name_H-M   'P 1'
#
loop_
_entity.id
_entity.type
_entity.pdbx_description
1 polymer ?
#
loop_
_entity_poly.entity_id
_entity_poly.type
_entity_poly.pdbx_seq_one_letter_code
_entity_poly.pdbx_strand_id
1 'polypeptide(L)'
;MTETTVLDFKLSTTFESYRAHMHAPEQQAMFKTMGVKIFYIGVSHHDPTRATVMFQGPENVLYDIFMAPETKPIVEASGHVYDGTVITRWMAE
;
A
#
# COMPACT_ATOMS: atom_id res chain seq x y z
N MET A 1 3.73 -19.25 -4.63
CA MET A 1 4.43 -18.13 -5.29
C MET A 1 4.24 -16.85 -4.53
N THR A 2 5.24 -16.01 -4.52
CA THR A 2 5.15 -14.69 -3.91
C THR A 2 4.68 -13.67 -4.94
N GLU A 3 3.68 -12.91 -4.58
CA GLU A 3 3.22 -11.79 -5.42
C GLU A 3 3.78 -10.49 -4.88
N THR A 4 4.31 -9.66 -5.77
CA THR A 4 4.66 -8.28 -5.47
C THR A 4 3.56 -7.39 -6.04
N THR A 5 2.92 -6.62 -5.18
CA THR A 5 1.87 -5.69 -5.59
C THR A 5 2.39 -4.28 -5.42
N VAL A 6 2.34 -3.50 -6.48
CA VAL A 6 2.80 -2.11 -6.49
C VAL A 6 1.60 -1.21 -6.59
N LEU A 7 1.46 -0.30 -5.62
CA LEU A 7 0.40 0.72 -5.64
C LEU A 7 1.05 2.07 -5.86
N ASP A 8 0.65 2.76 -6.93
CA ASP A 8 1.09 4.12 -7.25
C ASP A 8 -0.14 5.01 -7.09
N PHE A 9 -0.05 6.05 -6.27
CA PHE A 9 -1.23 6.78 -5.84
C PHE A 9 -0.91 8.21 -5.43
N LYS A 10 -1.98 9.00 -5.30
CA LYS A 10 -1.90 10.37 -4.84
C LYS A 10 -2.05 10.43 -3.32
N LEU A 11 -1.36 11.37 -2.68
CA LEU A 11 -1.44 11.60 -1.25
C LEU A 11 -2.41 12.74 -0.94
N SER A 12 -3.22 12.59 0.10
CA SER A 12 -4.03 13.66 0.67
C SER A 12 -3.37 14.28 1.89
N THR A 13 -2.20 13.78 2.28
CA THR A 13 -1.41 14.25 3.40
C THR A 13 0.06 14.30 2.99
N THR A 14 0.96 14.64 3.91
CA THR A 14 2.39 14.61 3.61
C THR A 14 2.87 13.16 3.49
N PHE A 15 3.92 12.96 2.71
CA PHE A 15 4.53 11.63 2.61
C PHE A 15 5.04 11.14 3.97
N GLU A 16 5.59 12.04 4.80
CA GLU A 16 6.08 11.65 6.12
C GLU A 16 4.96 11.12 7.01
N SER A 17 3.79 11.77 6.97
CA SER A 17 2.62 11.33 7.73
C SER A 17 2.14 9.96 7.24
N TYR A 18 2.08 9.77 5.92
CA TYR A 18 1.69 8.49 5.33
C TYR A 18 2.66 7.39 5.75
N ARG A 19 3.96 7.64 5.62
CA ARG A 19 4.99 6.66 5.98
C ARG A 19 4.90 6.27 7.46
N ALA A 20 4.74 7.27 8.33
CA ALA A 20 4.60 7.02 9.75
C ALA A 20 3.39 6.15 10.06
N HIS A 21 2.26 6.42 9.38
CA HIS A 21 1.06 5.60 9.54
C HIS A 21 1.31 4.15 9.13
N MET A 22 1.97 3.95 7.99
CA MET A 22 2.23 2.60 7.47
C MET A 22 3.21 1.81 8.34
N HIS A 23 4.11 2.50 9.04
CA HIS A 23 5.05 1.85 9.97
C HIS A 23 4.55 1.77 11.41
N ALA A 24 3.33 2.25 11.69
CA ALA A 24 2.76 2.16 13.03
C ALA A 24 2.58 0.70 13.45
N PRO A 25 2.76 0.38 14.75
CA PRO A 25 2.68 -1.01 15.22
C PRO A 25 1.39 -1.73 14.83
N GLU A 26 0.25 -1.04 14.84
CA GLU A 26 -1.04 -1.62 14.49
C GLU A 26 -1.06 -2.05 13.02
N GLN A 27 -0.50 -1.22 12.14
CA GLN A 27 -0.44 -1.53 10.71
C GLN A 27 0.51 -2.71 10.45
N GLN A 28 1.66 -2.72 11.11
CA GLN A 28 2.61 -3.80 10.96
C GLN A 28 2.02 -5.13 11.45
N ALA A 29 1.28 -5.11 12.56
CA ALA A 29 0.62 -6.31 13.07
C ALA A 29 -0.43 -6.82 12.08
N MET A 30 -1.21 -5.92 11.47
CA MET A 30 -2.21 -6.28 10.48
C MET A 30 -1.58 -6.95 9.27
N PHE A 31 -0.53 -6.34 8.71
CA PHE A 31 0.16 -6.91 7.55
C PHE A 31 0.78 -8.26 7.88
N LYS A 32 1.35 -8.41 9.06
CA LYS A 32 1.92 -9.68 9.49
C LYS A 32 0.84 -10.78 9.55
N THR A 33 -0.33 -10.45 10.08
CA THR A 33 -1.46 -11.39 10.13
C THR A 33 -1.88 -11.84 8.73
N MET A 34 -1.80 -10.95 7.75
CA MET A 34 -2.12 -11.26 6.35
C MET A 34 -1.00 -12.05 5.64
N GLY A 35 0.16 -12.18 6.25
CA GLY A 35 1.32 -12.76 5.61
C GLY A 35 1.95 -11.84 4.57
N VAL A 36 1.70 -10.54 4.66
CA VAL A 36 2.17 -9.54 3.71
C VAL A 36 3.20 -8.66 4.39
N LYS A 37 4.23 -8.26 3.64
CA LYS A 37 5.20 -7.28 4.15
C LYS A 37 5.36 -6.14 3.16
N ILE A 38 5.60 -4.94 3.70
CA ILE A 38 6.01 -3.79 2.92
C ILE A 38 7.50 -3.94 2.68
N PHE A 39 7.93 -3.91 1.41
CA PHE A 39 9.36 -3.92 1.15
C PHE A 39 9.87 -2.61 0.56
N TYR A 40 8.98 -1.68 0.18
CA TYR A 40 9.39 -0.38 -0.31
C TYR A 40 8.25 0.63 -0.15
N ILE A 41 8.58 1.81 0.33
CA ILE A 41 7.70 2.98 0.33
C ILE A 41 8.54 4.14 -0.18
N GLY A 42 8.03 4.86 -1.17
CA GLY A 42 8.73 5.99 -1.74
C GLY A 42 7.81 7.10 -2.17
N VAL A 43 8.37 8.29 -2.29
CA VAL A 43 7.67 9.47 -2.80
C VAL A 43 8.26 9.83 -4.16
N SER A 44 7.43 10.37 -5.05
CA SER A 44 7.88 10.75 -6.38
C SER A 44 8.98 11.81 -6.31
N HIS A 45 10.02 11.64 -7.12
CA HIS A 45 11.11 12.61 -7.21
C HIS A 45 10.61 13.98 -7.68
N HIS A 46 9.61 13.99 -8.53
CA HIS A 46 9.10 15.22 -9.17
C HIS A 46 7.81 15.75 -8.56
N ASP A 47 7.12 14.96 -7.74
CA ASP A 47 5.80 15.34 -7.22
C ASP A 47 5.63 14.83 -5.79
N PRO A 48 5.78 15.70 -4.77
CA PRO A 48 5.67 15.27 -3.38
C PRO A 48 4.27 14.81 -2.97
N THR A 49 3.28 14.97 -3.85
CA THR A 49 1.91 14.49 -3.60
C THR A 49 1.66 13.10 -4.17
N ARG A 50 2.67 12.46 -4.77
CA ARG A 50 2.54 11.10 -5.30
C ARG A 50 3.50 10.17 -4.58
N ALA A 51 3.01 8.98 -4.27
CA ALA A 51 3.81 7.98 -3.58
C ALA A 51 3.58 6.60 -4.21
N THR A 52 4.48 5.69 -3.87
CA THR A 52 4.35 4.29 -4.24
C THR A 52 4.64 3.43 -3.02
N VAL A 53 3.96 2.30 -2.92
CA VAL A 53 4.23 1.29 -1.91
C VAL A 53 4.25 -0.07 -2.59
N MET A 54 5.22 -0.89 -2.19
CA MET A 54 5.37 -2.24 -2.74
C MET A 54 5.21 -3.25 -1.61
N PHE A 55 4.31 -4.20 -1.82
CA PHE A 55 4.04 -5.27 -0.87
C PHE A 55 4.44 -6.60 -1.46
N GLN A 56 4.86 -7.53 -0.60
CA GLN A 56 5.09 -8.91 -0.98
C GLN A 56 4.30 -9.84 -0.07
N GLY A 57 3.69 -10.85 -0.65
CA GLY A 57 2.90 -11.81 0.12
C GLY A 57 2.36 -12.92 -0.76
N PRO A 58 1.48 -13.76 -0.20
CA PRO A 58 0.84 -14.82 -0.98
C PRO A 58 0.01 -14.24 -2.12
N GLU A 59 -0.11 -15.02 -3.20
CA GLU A 59 -0.87 -14.60 -4.38
C GLU A 59 -2.30 -14.19 -4.01
N ASN A 60 -2.74 -13.06 -4.57
CA ASN A 60 -4.09 -12.48 -4.44
C ASN A 60 -4.43 -11.87 -3.08
N VAL A 61 -3.66 -12.14 -2.02
CA VAL A 61 -4.07 -11.72 -0.67
C VAL A 61 -4.22 -10.20 -0.56
N LEU A 62 -3.19 -9.46 -0.93
CA LEU A 62 -3.28 -8.00 -0.82
C LEU A 62 -4.28 -7.42 -1.82
N TYR A 63 -4.27 -7.94 -3.05
CA TYR A 63 -5.16 -7.43 -4.09
C TYR A 63 -6.63 -7.59 -3.68
N ASP A 64 -7.01 -8.77 -3.21
CA ASP A 64 -8.40 -9.02 -2.82
C ASP A 64 -8.84 -8.13 -1.67
N ILE A 65 -7.96 -7.90 -0.69
CA ILE A 65 -8.25 -7.02 0.44
C ILE A 65 -8.36 -5.57 -0.04
N PHE A 66 -7.43 -5.12 -0.88
CA PHE A 66 -7.44 -3.74 -1.38
C PHE A 66 -8.70 -3.45 -2.18
N MET A 67 -9.20 -4.42 -2.96
CA MET A 67 -10.39 -4.25 -3.79
C MET A 67 -11.69 -4.43 -3.02
N ALA A 68 -11.65 -4.91 -1.78
CA ALA A 68 -12.87 -5.07 -0.98
C ALA A 68 -13.46 -3.69 -0.65
N PRO A 69 -14.81 -3.52 -0.77
CA PRO A 69 -15.43 -2.21 -0.58
C PRO A 69 -15.16 -1.56 0.77
N GLU A 70 -15.05 -2.35 1.83
CA GLU A 70 -14.80 -1.86 3.18
C GLU A 70 -13.37 -1.35 3.38
N THR A 71 -12.47 -1.61 2.45
CA THR A 71 -11.07 -1.20 2.56
C THR A 71 -10.86 0.27 2.21
N LYS A 72 -11.70 0.84 1.34
CA LYS A 72 -11.51 2.21 0.88
C LYS A 72 -11.38 3.23 2.03
N PRO A 73 -12.29 3.28 3.02
CA PRO A 73 -12.13 4.27 4.10
C PRO A 73 -10.89 4.00 4.96
N ILE A 74 -10.50 2.74 5.11
CA ILE A 74 -9.30 2.40 5.87
C ILE A 74 -8.05 2.90 5.16
N VAL A 75 -7.98 2.72 3.85
CA VAL A 75 -6.87 3.18 3.02
C VAL A 75 -6.80 4.71 3.05
N GLU A 76 -7.94 5.39 2.89
CA GLU A 76 -7.97 6.84 2.86
C GLU A 76 -7.60 7.47 4.20
N ALA A 77 -7.82 6.77 5.30
CA ALA A 77 -7.41 7.25 6.61
C ALA A 77 -5.87 7.38 6.74
N SER A 78 -5.12 6.66 5.92
CA SER A 78 -3.65 6.75 5.91
C SER A 78 -3.13 7.94 5.12
N GLY A 79 -3.98 8.61 4.34
CA GLY A 79 -3.58 9.66 3.43
C GLY A 79 -3.40 9.19 1.98
N HIS A 80 -3.68 7.94 1.70
CA HIS A 80 -3.66 7.36 0.35
C HIS A 80 -5.01 7.67 -0.32
N VAL A 81 -5.00 8.44 -1.40
CA VAL A 81 -6.21 8.70 -2.18
C VAL A 81 -6.53 7.44 -2.97
N TYR A 82 -7.59 6.75 -2.56
CA TYR A 82 -7.93 5.44 -3.11
C TYR A 82 -8.25 5.49 -4.61
N ASP A 83 -9.10 6.46 -5.00
CA ASP A 83 -9.50 6.59 -6.40
C ASP A 83 -8.30 7.03 -7.25
N GLY A 84 -8.14 6.40 -8.40
CA GLY A 84 -7.01 6.69 -9.28
C GLY A 84 -5.73 5.94 -8.93
N THR A 85 -5.76 5.06 -7.94
CA THR A 85 -4.62 4.19 -7.63
C THR A 85 -4.31 3.31 -8.83
N VAL A 86 -3.05 3.30 -9.25
CA VAL A 86 -2.57 2.39 -10.30
C VAL A 86 -1.97 1.18 -9.62
N ILE A 87 -2.51 0.00 -9.92
CA ILE A 87 -2.07 -1.26 -9.32
C ILE A 87 -1.36 -2.07 -10.39
N THR A 88 -0.13 -2.49 -10.08
CA THR A 88 0.56 -3.48 -10.91
C THR A 88 0.90 -4.68 -10.05
N ARG A 89 0.86 -5.86 -10.65
CA ARG A 89 1.01 -7.13 -9.95
C ARG A 89 2.06 -7.98 -10.64
N TRP A 90 3.00 -8.50 -9.86
CA TRP A 90 4.15 -9.21 -10.39
C TRP A 90 4.33 -10.52 -9.62
N MET A 91 4.48 -11.61 -10.34
CA MET A 91 4.69 -12.92 -9.72
C MET A 91 6.15 -13.31 -9.84
N ALA A 92 6.75 -13.70 -8.71
CA ALA A 92 8.10 -14.25 -8.70
C ALA A 92 8.04 -15.77 -8.81
N GLU A 93 8.95 -16.33 -9.56
CA GLU A 93 9.11 -17.78 -9.66
C GLU A 93 9.80 -18.35 -8.43
#